data_ab845d50321044abf19d64ee1c36adb1
#
_entry.id   ab845d50321044abf19d64ee1c36adb1
#
_cell.length_a   1.000
_cell.length_b   1.000
_cell.length_c   1.000
_cell.angle_alpha   90.00
_cell.angle_beta   90.00
_cell.angle_gamma   90.00
#
_symmetry.space_group_name_H-M   'P 1'
#
loop_
_entity.id
_entity.type
_entity.pdbx_description
1 polymer ?
#
loop_
_entity_poly.entity_id
_entity_poly.type
_entity_poly.pdbx_seq_one_letter_code
_entity_poly.pdbx_strand_id
1 'polypeptide(L)'
;MDELLKIKEEALLKIHDCSSLKDLNDLRVFYLGKKGPMQSAMKSMKDMSKEQRASFGQVSNKVKQEITQAIEEKRKVLEEAEMLKKIQNEKIDISLPGSQLPLGTIHPLTMIREELEDLFIGMGYSIAEGPEVESDHFNFELMNLPKDHPARDMQDTFYIDENTLLRTHTSPVQAHVMLAANGRGPIKVICPGKTYRRDDDDATHSRQFSQCEGLVIDKNITMADLKGTLELFAKKMFGEKREIRLRPSYFPFTEPSVEVDISCYNCNGKGCSMCKNTGWIEILGAGMVNPKVLEMCGFDSQVYQGFAFGIGLERVAMLKYGIDNIRDFYSGDLRFLNQFVRKD
;
A
#
# COMPACT_ATOMS: atom_id res chain seq x y z
N MET A 1 60.94 -39.72 45.59
CA MET A 1 60.88 -38.37 44.91
C MET A 1 60.89 -38.52 43.39
N ASP A 2 61.70 -39.37 42.85
CA ASP A 2 61.82 -39.60 41.39
C ASP A 2 60.53 -40.11 40.74
N GLU A 3 59.69 -40.81 41.45
CA GLU A 3 58.39 -41.27 40.96
C GLU A 3 57.40 -40.15 40.76
N LEU A 4 57.36 -39.13 41.65
CA LEU A 4 56.55 -37.96 41.52
C LEU A 4 56.98 -37.06 40.35
N LEU A 5 58.29 -36.97 40.13
CA LEU A 5 58.86 -36.22 39.00
C LEU A 5 58.52 -36.87 37.66
N LYS A 6 58.59 -38.22 37.61
CA LYS A 6 58.19 -39.01 36.41
C LYS A 6 56.67 -38.76 36.08
N ILE A 7 55.81 -38.88 37.10
CA ILE A 7 54.39 -38.66 36.94
C ILE A 7 54.12 -37.21 36.41
N LYS A 8 54.85 -36.22 36.92
CA LYS A 8 54.76 -34.82 36.43
C LYS A 8 55.12 -34.70 34.94
N GLU A 9 56.33 -35.24 34.59
CA GLU A 9 56.80 -35.11 33.18
C GLU A 9 55.83 -35.81 32.22
N GLU A 10 55.39 -37.04 32.56
CA GLU A 10 54.41 -37.75 31.75
C GLU A 10 53.06 -37.02 31.65
N ALA A 11 52.55 -36.40 32.73
CA ALA A 11 51.35 -35.67 32.77
C ALA A 11 51.45 -34.39 31.89
N LEU A 12 52.54 -33.63 32.02
CA LEU A 12 52.76 -32.42 31.26
C LEU A 12 52.86 -32.69 29.74
N LEU A 13 53.53 -33.79 29.37
CA LEU A 13 53.66 -34.19 27.97
C LEU A 13 52.28 -34.55 27.36
N LYS A 14 51.51 -35.39 28.06
CA LYS A 14 50.14 -35.76 27.61
C LYS A 14 49.18 -34.57 27.56
N ILE A 15 49.28 -33.63 28.52
CA ILE A 15 48.49 -32.40 28.52
C ILE A 15 48.87 -31.51 27.31
N HIS A 16 50.18 -31.41 27.01
CA HIS A 16 50.65 -30.65 25.83
C HIS A 16 50.08 -31.23 24.54
N ASP A 17 50.10 -32.54 24.36
CA ASP A 17 49.66 -33.21 23.13
C ASP A 17 48.14 -33.37 23.02
N CYS A 18 47.40 -33.03 24.08
CA CYS A 18 45.94 -33.11 24.08
C CYS A 18 45.28 -32.14 23.08
N SER A 19 44.34 -32.66 22.29
CA SER A 19 43.66 -31.92 21.22
C SER A 19 42.19 -31.65 21.46
N SER A 20 41.60 -32.21 22.53
CA SER A 20 40.17 -32.00 22.84
C SER A 20 39.94 -31.70 24.34
N LEU A 21 38.89 -30.93 24.64
CA LEU A 21 38.47 -30.63 26.02
C LEU A 21 38.04 -31.90 26.76
N LYS A 22 37.51 -32.91 26.08
CA LYS A 22 37.12 -34.19 26.63
C LYS A 22 38.35 -34.98 27.11
N ASP A 23 39.34 -35.11 26.22
CA ASP A 23 40.59 -35.84 26.56
C ASP A 23 41.35 -35.12 27.67
N LEU A 24 41.35 -33.79 27.68
CA LEU A 24 41.94 -32.99 28.76
C LEU A 24 41.26 -33.23 30.10
N ASN A 25 39.95 -33.37 30.15
CA ASN A 25 39.21 -33.69 31.35
C ASN A 25 39.48 -35.13 31.81
N ASP A 26 39.60 -36.06 30.87
CA ASP A 26 39.95 -37.43 31.18
C ASP A 26 41.37 -37.56 31.77
N LEU A 27 42.34 -36.79 31.24
CA LEU A 27 43.70 -36.69 31.82
C LEU A 27 43.65 -36.06 33.21
N ARG A 28 42.82 -35.05 33.46
CA ARG A 28 42.62 -34.46 34.79
C ARG A 28 42.11 -35.50 35.79
N VAL A 29 41.08 -36.26 35.40
CA VAL A 29 40.51 -37.32 36.25
C VAL A 29 41.54 -38.44 36.50
N PHE A 30 42.32 -38.81 35.48
CA PHE A 30 43.36 -39.85 35.60
C PHE A 30 44.46 -39.40 36.54
N TYR A 31 45.05 -38.23 36.39
CA TYR A 31 46.23 -37.84 37.24
C TYR A 31 45.83 -37.27 38.60
N LEU A 32 44.76 -36.53 38.72
CA LEU A 32 44.32 -35.79 39.91
C LEU A 32 43.14 -36.47 40.66
N GLY A 33 42.53 -37.49 40.06
CA GLY A 33 41.39 -38.18 40.64
C GLY A 33 41.75 -39.09 41.84
N LYS A 34 40.72 -39.49 42.60
CA LYS A 34 40.85 -40.27 43.83
C LYS A 34 41.58 -41.61 43.65
N LYS A 35 41.66 -42.20 42.48
CA LYS A 35 42.35 -43.48 42.15
C LYS A 35 43.56 -43.26 41.24
N GLY A 36 43.95 -42.01 41.01
CA GLY A 36 45.02 -41.66 40.10
C GLY A 36 46.42 -41.87 40.65
N PRO A 37 47.45 -41.75 39.76
CA PRO A 37 48.86 -41.97 40.12
C PRO A 37 49.35 -41.08 41.26
N MET A 38 48.88 -39.81 41.29
CA MET A 38 49.17 -38.84 42.34
C MET A 38 48.67 -39.31 43.71
N GLN A 39 47.45 -39.87 43.78
CA GLN A 39 46.90 -40.42 45.03
C GLN A 39 47.61 -41.74 45.48
N SER A 40 48.00 -42.53 44.51
CA SER A 40 48.74 -43.75 44.80
C SER A 40 50.12 -43.44 45.37
N ALA A 41 50.82 -42.47 44.79
CA ALA A 41 52.11 -41.99 45.32
C ALA A 41 51.98 -41.34 46.71
N MET A 42 50.84 -40.64 47.00
CA MET A 42 50.59 -40.14 48.36
C MET A 42 50.31 -41.23 49.39
N LYS A 43 49.76 -42.37 49.00
CA LYS A 43 49.56 -43.53 49.95
C LYS A 43 50.86 -44.14 50.42
N SER A 44 51.93 -44.19 49.61
CA SER A 44 53.26 -44.68 50.00
C SER A 44 53.96 -43.79 51.05
N MET A 45 53.42 -42.60 51.34
CA MET A 45 53.87 -41.74 52.45
C MET A 45 53.71 -42.41 53.81
N LYS A 46 52.86 -43.41 53.98
CA LYS A 46 52.59 -44.02 55.27
C LYS A 46 53.82 -44.70 55.83
N ASP A 47 54.71 -45.17 54.98
CA ASP A 47 55.91 -45.95 55.36
C ASP A 47 57.19 -45.13 55.48
N MET A 48 57.10 -43.75 55.45
CA MET A 48 58.22 -42.82 55.47
C MET A 48 58.43 -42.21 56.87
N SER A 49 59.68 -41.80 57.17
CA SER A 49 60.03 -41.09 58.41
C SER A 49 59.35 -39.69 58.48
N LYS A 50 59.25 -39.10 59.67
CA LYS A 50 58.51 -37.83 59.90
C LYS A 50 59.09 -36.64 59.09
N GLU A 51 60.39 -36.60 58.91
CA GLU A 51 61.10 -35.55 58.15
C GLU A 51 60.92 -35.74 56.60
N GLN A 52 60.98 -37.01 56.21
CA GLN A 52 60.75 -37.34 54.80
C GLN A 52 59.30 -37.11 54.34
N ARG A 53 58.31 -37.28 55.24
CA ARG A 53 56.90 -36.96 54.93
C ARG A 53 56.67 -35.46 54.66
N ALA A 54 57.32 -34.57 55.41
CA ALA A 54 57.15 -33.16 55.20
C ALA A 54 57.68 -32.66 53.85
N SER A 55 58.91 -33.12 53.48
CA SER A 55 59.51 -32.81 52.17
C SER A 55 58.77 -33.46 51.00
N PHE A 56 58.31 -34.72 51.15
CA PHE A 56 57.49 -35.36 50.13
C PHE A 56 56.12 -34.67 49.92
N GLY A 57 55.49 -34.27 51.01
CA GLY A 57 54.22 -33.47 50.95
C GLY A 57 54.37 -32.18 50.22
N GLN A 58 55.45 -31.41 50.46
CA GLN A 58 55.74 -30.18 49.74
C GLN A 58 55.93 -30.40 48.22
N VAL A 59 56.72 -31.40 47.86
CA VAL A 59 56.97 -31.77 46.46
C VAL A 59 55.67 -32.22 45.78
N SER A 60 54.91 -33.12 46.47
CA SER A 60 53.62 -33.57 45.94
C SER A 60 52.62 -32.48 45.71
N ASN A 61 52.52 -31.48 46.62
CA ASN A 61 51.64 -30.29 46.42
C ASN A 61 52.12 -29.45 45.27
N LYS A 62 53.43 -29.24 45.12
CA LYS A 62 54.01 -28.49 44.01
C LYS A 62 53.71 -29.15 42.68
N VAL A 63 53.91 -30.43 42.54
CA VAL A 63 53.62 -31.23 41.33
C VAL A 63 52.11 -31.16 41.02
N LYS A 64 51.25 -31.30 42.01
CA LYS A 64 49.81 -31.17 41.84
C LYS A 64 49.40 -29.76 41.31
N GLN A 65 50.01 -28.71 41.86
CA GLN A 65 49.76 -27.33 41.40
C GLN A 65 50.20 -27.15 39.96
N GLU A 66 51.41 -27.62 39.60
CA GLU A 66 51.96 -27.50 38.25
C GLU A 66 51.11 -28.27 37.22
N ILE A 67 50.65 -29.49 37.54
CA ILE A 67 49.73 -30.23 36.67
C ILE A 67 48.38 -29.51 36.54
N THR A 68 47.83 -28.97 37.64
CA THR A 68 46.57 -28.24 37.62
C THR A 68 46.69 -26.97 36.77
N GLN A 69 47.78 -26.23 36.93
CA GLN A 69 48.02 -25.02 36.16
C GLN A 69 48.16 -25.33 34.65
N ALA A 70 48.92 -26.39 34.28
CA ALA A 70 49.06 -26.81 32.90
C ALA A 70 47.72 -27.23 32.26
N ILE A 71 46.85 -27.89 33.02
CA ILE A 71 45.50 -28.24 32.57
C ILE A 71 44.65 -26.99 32.33
N GLU A 72 44.71 -26.02 33.22
CA GLU A 72 43.96 -24.74 33.09
C GLU A 72 44.43 -23.92 31.91
N GLU A 73 45.76 -23.84 31.71
CA GLU A 73 46.33 -23.13 30.55
C GLU A 73 45.94 -23.81 29.24
N LYS A 74 46.07 -25.13 29.15
CA LYS A 74 45.69 -25.91 27.94
C LYS A 74 44.18 -25.82 27.68
N ARG A 75 43.36 -25.80 28.73
CA ARG A 75 41.92 -25.65 28.63
C ARG A 75 41.54 -24.32 27.95
N LYS A 76 42.14 -23.21 28.38
CA LYS A 76 41.91 -21.90 27.73
C LYS A 76 42.26 -21.93 26.27
N VAL A 77 43.38 -22.49 25.88
CA VAL A 77 43.81 -22.61 24.48
C VAL A 77 42.81 -23.42 23.65
N LEU A 78 42.29 -24.53 24.19
CA LEU A 78 41.33 -25.39 23.49
C LEU A 78 39.95 -24.70 23.40
N GLU A 79 39.49 -24.02 24.46
CA GLU A 79 38.25 -23.26 24.46
C GLU A 79 38.30 -22.10 23.43
N GLU A 80 39.41 -21.38 23.36
CA GLU A 80 39.61 -20.32 22.34
C GLU A 80 39.63 -20.89 20.92
N ALA A 81 40.31 -22.05 20.72
CA ALA A 81 40.35 -22.70 19.42
C ALA A 81 38.96 -23.20 18.96
N GLU A 82 38.16 -23.78 19.90
CA GLU A 82 36.76 -24.17 19.60
C GLU A 82 35.89 -22.96 19.29
N MET A 83 36.04 -21.88 20.06
CA MET A 83 35.31 -20.63 19.83
C MET A 83 35.64 -20.03 18.47
N LEU A 84 36.93 -19.98 18.08
CA LEU A 84 37.34 -19.46 16.76
C LEU A 84 36.79 -20.34 15.63
N LYS A 85 36.80 -21.67 15.78
CA LYS A 85 36.17 -22.57 14.79
C LYS A 85 34.66 -22.31 14.66
N LYS A 86 33.97 -22.11 15.79
CA LYS A 86 32.57 -21.82 15.80
C LYS A 86 32.27 -20.50 15.07
N ILE A 87 33.01 -19.43 15.39
CA ILE A 87 32.89 -18.14 14.73
C ILE A 87 33.14 -18.24 13.22
N GLN A 88 34.16 -19.00 12.79
CA GLN A 88 34.43 -19.21 11.36
C GLN A 88 33.32 -19.96 10.64
N ASN A 89 32.75 -20.99 11.29
CA ASN A 89 31.66 -21.78 10.72
C ASN A 89 30.29 -21.02 10.69
N GLU A 90 30.10 -20.10 11.62
CA GLU A 90 28.89 -19.26 11.70
C GLU A 90 29.03 -17.95 10.92
N LYS A 91 30.10 -17.77 10.13
CA LYS A 91 30.31 -16.58 9.33
C LYS A 91 29.20 -16.42 8.29
N ILE A 92 28.42 -15.35 8.43
CA ILE A 92 27.36 -14.99 7.50
C ILE A 92 27.93 -13.99 6.49
N ASP A 93 27.61 -14.18 5.20
CA ASP A 93 27.92 -13.21 4.18
C ASP A 93 26.95 -12.02 4.28
N ILE A 94 27.44 -10.93 4.88
CA ILE A 94 26.67 -9.68 5.05
C ILE A 94 26.54 -8.86 3.78
N SER A 95 27.21 -9.25 2.68
CA SER A 95 27.07 -8.60 1.39
C SER A 95 25.80 -9.02 0.65
N LEU A 96 25.17 -10.12 1.05
CA LEU A 96 23.89 -10.54 0.49
C LEU A 96 22.79 -9.55 0.91
N PRO A 97 21.97 -9.09 -0.06
CA PRO A 97 20.86 -8.18 0.26
C PRO A 97 19.87 -8.89 1.19
N GLY A 98 19.40 -8.18 2.21
CA GLY A 98 18.31 -8.66 3.06
C GLY A 98 17.00 -8.82 2.28
N SER A 99 16.04 -9.56 2.82
CA SER A 99 14.69 -9.63 2.28
C SER A 99 14.06 -8.24 2.34
N GLN A 100 13.77 -7.66 1.17
CA GLN A 100 13.01 -6.41 1.11
C GLN A 100 11.54 -6.73 1.38
N LEU A 101 10.95 -6.04 2.35
CA LEU A 101 9.51 -6.06 2.52
C LEU A 101 8.87 -5.34 1.33
N PRO A 102 7.89 -5.94 0.64
CA PRO A 102 7.19 -5.25 -0.43
C PRO A 102 6.46 -4.04 0.15
N LEU A 103 6.75 -2.86 -0.38
CA LEU A 103 5.98 -1.66 -0.06
C LEU A 103 4.62 -1.78 -0.75
N GLY A 104 3.55 -1.47 -0.03
CA GLY A 104 2.21 -1.39 -0.61
C GLY A 104 2.13 -0.24 -1.61
N THR A 105 1.20 -0.35 -2.55
CA THR A 105 0.90 0.68 -3.55
C THR A 105 -0.53 1.19 -3.35
N ILE A 106 -0.80 2.42 -3.78
CA ILE A 106 -2.16 2.97 -3.78
C ILE A 106 -2.85 2.53 -5.06
N HIS A 107 -4.11 2.13 -4.94
CA HIS A 107 -4.92 1.75 -6.11
C HIS A 107 -5.04 2.95 -7.08
N PRO A 108 -4.88 2.75 -8.41
CA PRO A 108 -4.88 3.87 -9.37
C PRO A 108 -6.18 4.71 -9.36
N LEU A 109 -7.34 4.11 -9.10
CA LEU A 109 -8.58 4.87 -8.94
C LEU A 109 -8.59 5.74 -7.68
N THR A 110 -7.97 5.28 -6.59
CA THR A 110 -7.82 6.10 -5.38
C THR A 110 -6.91 7.30 -5.65
N MET A 111 -5.80 7.09 -6.38
CA MET A 111 -4.91 8.19 -6.77
C MET A 111 -5.63 9.24 -7.62
N ILE A 112 -6.43 8.82 -8.60
CA ILE A 112 -7.23 9.74 -9.43
C ILE A 112 -8.28 10.46 -8.60
N ARG A 113 -8.94 9.75 -7.67
CA ARG A 113 -9.94 10.37 -6.78
C ARG A 113 -9.32 11.45 -5.92
N GLU A 114 -8.22 11.14 -5.24
CA GLU A 114 -7.50 12.11 -4.40
C GLU A 114 -7.05 13.34 -5.20
N GLU A 115 -6.49 13.13 -6.39
CA GLU A 115 -6.05 14.21 -7.27
C GLU A 115 -7.22 15.11 -7.76
N LEU A 116 -8.38 14.52 -8.05
CA LEU A 116 -9.60 15.27 -8.37
C LEU A 116 -10.12 16.04 -7.16
N GLU A 117 -10.18 15.40 -6.00
CA GLU A 117 -10.61 16.04 -4.76
C GLU A 117 -9.72 17.25 -4.43
N ASP A 118 -8.40 17.09 -4.46
CA ASP A 118 -7.44 18.16 -4.21
C ASP A 118 -7.58 19.32 -5.22
N LEU A 119 -7.75 18.99 -6.51
CA LEU A 119 -7.96 19.97 -7.55
C LEU A 119 -9.22 20.81 -7.28
N PHE A 120 -10.36 20.16 -7.04
CA PHE A 120 -11.63 20.87 -6.86
C PHE A 120 -11.71 21.59 -5.51
N ILE A 121 -11.14 21.03 -4.43
CA ILE A 121 -10.99 21.74 -3.15
C ILE A 121 -10.16 23.01 -3.35
N GLY A 122 -9.06 22.93 -4.10
CA GLY A 122 -8.25 24.10 -4.48
C GLY A 122 -9.02 25.16 -5.30
N MET A 123 -10.10 24.77 -5.98
CA MET A 123 -11.02 25.65 -6.70
C MET A 123 -12.19 26.13 -5.82
N GLY A 124 -12.23 25.77 -4.54
CA GLY A 124 -13.26 26.15 -3.56
C GLY A 124 -14.50 25.27 -3.56
N TYR A 125 -14.43 24.03 -4.05
CA TYR A 125 -15.50 23.05 -3.90
C TYR A 125 -15.38 22.35 -2.54
N SER A 126 -16.52 21.92 -2.00
CA SER A 126 -16.58 20.95 -0.90
C SER A 126 -16.92 19.55 -1.41
N ILE A 127 -16.56 18.53 -0.66
CA ILE A 127 -16.91 17.14 -0.99
C ILE A 127 -18.23 16.80 -0.32
N ALA A 128 -19.15 16.22 -1.09
CA ALA A 128 -20.40 15.67 -0.57
C ALA A 128 -20.50 14.18 -0.89
N GLU A 129 -20.92 13.39 0.10
CA GLU A 129 -21.14 11.96 -0.02
C GLU A 129 -22.62 11.61 0.18
N GLY A 130 -23.06 10.50 -0.40
CA GLY A 130 -24.43 10.01 -0.27
C GLY A 130 -24.49 8.49 -0.42
N PRO A 131 -25.66 7.89 -0.15
CA PRO A 131 -25.84 6.45 -0.16
C PRO A 131 -25.70 5.85 -1.57
N GLU A 132 -25.16 4.63 -1.64
CA GLU A 132 -25.09 3.86 -2.90
C GLU A 132 -26.43 3.17 -3.21
N VAL A 133 -27.17 2.78 -2.17
CA VAL A 133 -28.55 2.32 -2.27
C VAL A 133 -29.47 3.54 -2.14
N GLU A 134 -30.17 3.86 -3.20
CA GLU A 134 -30.92 5.11 -3.31
C GLU A 134 -32.37 4.85 -3.70
N SER A 135 -33.22 5.83 -3.46
CA SER A 135 -34.60 5.78 -3.92
C SER A 135 -34.70 6.20 -5.40
N ASP A 136 -35.70 5.65 -6.09
CA ASP A 136 -36.07 6.03 -7.45
C ASP A 136 -36.34 7.54 -7.56
N HIS A 137 -36.94 8.10 -6.49
CA HIS A 137 -37.22 9.53 -6.42
C HIS A 137 -35.95 10.42 -6.54
N PHE A 138 -34.90 10.11 -5.79
CA PHE A 138 -33.64 10.84 -5.84
C PHE A 138 -32.83 10.53 -7.10
N ASN A 139 -32.82 9.26 -7.51
CA ASN A 139 -31.98 8.85 -8.64
C ASN A 139 -32.55 9.33 -9.98
N PHE A 140 -33.90 9.44 -10.10
CA PHE A 140 -34.55 9.73 -11.36
C PHE A 140 -35.51 10.91 -11.31
N GLU A 141 -36.52 10.91 -10.45
CA GLU A 141 -37.58 11.92 -10.50
C GLU A 141 -37.04 13.32 -10.28
N LEU A 142 -36.23 13.55 -9.22
CA LEU A 142 -35.60 14.86 -8.95
C LEU A 142 -34.55 15.26 -10.01
N MET A 143 -34.12 14.33 -10.84
CA MET A 143 -33.24 14.55 -11.98
C MET A 143 -34.02 14.74 -13.29
N ASN A 144 -35.27 15.16 -13.23
CA ASN A 144 -36.15 15.39 -14.37
C ASN A 144 -36.38 14.14 -15.25
N LEU A 145 -36.39 12.96 -14.61
CA LEU A 145 -36.66 11.64 -15.21
C LEU A 145 -37.90 11.02 -14.57
N PRO A 146 -39.13 11.45 -14.94
CA PRO A 146 -40.36 10.86 -14.41
C PRO A 146 -40.50 9.39 -14.83
N LYS A 147 -41.41 8.63 -14.17
CA LYS A 147 -41.53 7.16 -14.32
C LYS A 147 -41.67 6.69 -15.77
N ASP A 148 -42.34 7.46 -16.60
CA ASP A 148 -42.60 7.11 -18.01
C ASP A 148 -41.60 7.72 -19.00
N HIS A 149 -40.47 8.23 -18.51
CA HIS A 149 -39.47 8.89 -19.38
C HIS A 149 -38.61 7.86 -20.12
N PRO A 150 -38.49 7.94 -21.47
CA PRO A 150 -37.75 6.93 -22.26
C PRO A 150 -36.27 6.82 -21.88
N ALA A 151 -35.65 7.86 -21.35
CA ALA A 151 -34.26 7.84 -20.92
C ALA A 151 -34.00 6.90 -19.71
N ARG A 152 -35.05 6.45 -19.00
CA ARG A 152 -34.89 5.43 -17.94
C ARG A 152 -34.54 4.07 -18.52
N ASP A 153 -35.11 3.72 -19.69
CA ASP A 153 -34.83 2.45 -20.37
C ASP A 153 -33.39 2.41 -20.91
N MET A 154 -32.79 3.58 -21.16
CA MET A 154 -31.39 3.69 -21.58
C MET A 154 -30.39 3.53 -20.44
N GLN A 155 -30.84 3.55 -19.16
CA GLN A 155 -30.00 3.30 -18.01
C GLN A 155 -30.35 1.94 -17.42
N ASP A 156 -29.63 0.92 -17.84
CA ASP A 156 -29.75 -0.43 -17.26
C ASP A 156 -29.49 -0.38 -15.75
N THR A 157 -30.56 -0.46 -14.96
CA THR A 157 -30.57 -0.19 -13.51
C THR A 157 -30.73 -1.48 -12.70
N PHE A 158 -29.98 -1.60 -11.63
CA PHE A 158 -30.18 -2.64 -10.62
C PHE A 158 -31.22 -2.18 -9.59
N TYR A 159 -32.44 -2.65 -9.71
CA TYR A 159 -33.49 -2.45 -8.73
C TYR A 159 -33.43 -3.50 -7.61
N ILE A 160 -33.57 -3.06 -6.37
CA ILE A 160 -33.72 -3.92 -5.19
C ILE A 160 -35.20 -4.21 -4.97
N ASP A 161 -36.05 -3.19 -5.12
CA ASP A 161 -37.50 -3.25 -5.14
C ASP A 161 -38.05 -2.16 -6.09
N GLU A 162 -39.37 -1.96 -6.11
CA GLU A 162 -40.06 -1.02 -7.02
C GLU A 162 -39.60 0.44 -6.87
N ASN A 163 -39.05 0.84 -5.71
CA ASN A 163 -38.68 2.22 -5.39
C ASN A 163 -37.26 2.38 -4.90
N THR A 164 -36.51 1.28 -4.80
CA THR A 164 -35.12 1.25 -4.27
C THR A 164 -34.20 0.61 -5.29
N LEU A 165 -33.05 1.24 -5.53
CA LEU A 165 -32.09 0.80 -6.56
C LEU A 165 -30.66 1.07 -6.12
N LEU A 166 -29.71 0.51 -6.85
CA LEU A 166 -28.31 0.94 -6.80
C LEU A 166 -28.17 2.15 -7.73
N ARG A 167 -27.64 3.26 -7.22
CA ARG A 167 -27.55 4.52 -7.98
C ARG A 167 -26.79 4.35 -9.28
N THR A 168 -27.32 4.86 -10.37
CA THR A 168 -26.74 4.76 -11.73
C THR A 168 -25.73 5.89 -12.04
N HIS A 169 -25.73 6.93 -11.22
CA HIS A 169 -24.86 8.09 -11.25
C HIS A 169 -24.78 8.71 -9.84
N THR A 170 -23.89 9.66 -9.62
CA THR A 170 -23.77 10.33 -8.31
C THR A 170 -24.67 11.58 -8.18
N SER A 171 -25.50 11.89 -9.20
CA SER A 171 -26.44 13.02 -9.19
C SER A 171 -27.45 13.02 -8.02
N PRO A 172 -27.90 11.87 -7.45
CA PRO A 172 -28.70 11.87 -6.23
C PRO A 172 -28.08 12.67 -5.09
N VAL A 173 -26.76 12.64 -4.95
CA VAL A 173 -26.04 13.41 -3.92
C VAL A 173 -26.22 14.90 -4.16
N GLN A 174 -26.23 15.35 -5.42
CA GLN A 174 -26.53 16.74 -5.76
C GLN A 174 -27.94 17.15 -5.30
N ALA A 175 -28.93 16.30 -5.50
CA ALA A 175 -30.30 16.56 -5.01
C ALA A 175 -30.35 16.63 -3.48
N HIS A 176 -29.69 15.73 -2.77
CA HIS A 176 -29.58 15.79 -1.31
C HIS A 176 -28.95 17.10 -0.83
N VAL A 177 -27.88 17.55 -1.46
CA VAL A 177 -27.21 18.82 -1.14
C VAL A 177 -28.12 20.03 -1.41
N MET A 178 -28.80 20.04 -2.56
CA MET A 178 -29.74 21.12 -2.91
C MET A 178 -30.89 21.21 -1.92
N LEU A 179 -31.52 20.09 -1.57
CA LEU A 179 -32.62 20.06 -0.60
C LEU A 179 -32.15 20.48 0.81
N ALA A 180 -30.97 20.03 1.24
CA ALA A 180 -30.39 20.44 2.52
C ALA A 180 -30.07 21.94 2.58
N ALA A 181 -29.74 22.57 1.46
CA ALA A 181 -29.50 24.02 1.35
C ALA A 181 -30.79 24.83 1.46
N ASN A 182 -31.95 24.18 1.33
CA ASN A 182 -33.29 24.82 1.50
C ASN A 182 -33.45 26.09 0.67
N GLY A 183 -33.14 26.03 -0.62
CA GLY A 183 -33.23 27.13 -1.58
C GLY A 183 -32.21 28.27 -1.39
N ARG A 184 -31.14 28.05 -0.66
CA ARG A 184 -30.10 29.04 -0.36
C ARG A 184 -28.78 28.67 -1.01
N GLY A 185 -28.31 29.54 -1.91
CA GLY A 185 -26.94 29.42 -2.46
C GLY A 185 -25.94 30.33 -1.76
N PRO A 186 -24.64 30.28 -2.12
CA PRO A 186 -24.10 29.42 -3.18
C PRO A 186 -23.89 27.96 -2.78
N ILE A 187 -23.97 27.05 -3.77
CA ILE A 187 -23.53 25.67 -3.67
C ILE A 187 -22.35 25.47 -4.61
N LYS A 188 -21.31 24.80 -4.14
CA LYS A 188 -20.16 24.44 -4.95
C LYS A 188 -19.57 23.13 -4.39
N VAL A 189 -19.98 21.98 -4.97
CA VAL A 189 -19.65 20.65 -4.45
C VAL A 189 -19.18 19.72 -5.55
N ILE A 190 -18.39 18.73 -5.15
CA ILE A 190 -18.14 17.51 -5.92
C ILE A 190 -18.67 16.31 -5.15
N CYS A 191 -19.15 15.32 -5.88
CA CYS A 191 -19.79 14.12 -5.36
C CYS A 191 -19.08 12.88 -5.90
N PRO A 192 -17.92 12.49 -5.34
CA PRO A 192 -17.24 11.25 -5.73
C PRO A 192 -17.96 10.04 -5.15
N GLY A 193 -18.06 8.96 -5.93
CA GLY A 193 -18.68 7.75 -5.45
C GLY A 193 -18.78 6.64 -6.49
N LYS A 194 -19.12 5.44 -6.01
CA LYS A 194 -19.40 4.29 -6.87
C LYS A 194 -20.80 4.39 -7.46
N THR A 195 -20.93 3.88 -8.67
CA THR A 195 -22.17 3.82 -9.44
C THR A 195 -22.33 2.45 -10.07
N TYR A 196 -23.55 2.07 -10.40
CA TYR A 196 -23.89 0.72 -10.82
C TYR A 196 -24.82 0.76 -12.02
N ARG A 197 -24.46 0.02 -13.07
CA ARG A 197 -25.32 -0.17 -14.27
C ARG A 197 -25.27 -1.63 -14.69
N ARG A 198 -26.37 -2.13 -15.21
CA ARG A 198 -26.51 -3.52 -15.64
C ARG A 198 -25.90 -3.75 -17.03
N ASP A 199 -24.83 -3.02 -17.33
CA ASP A 199 -24.08 -3.16 -18.57
C ASP A 199 -23.30 -4.50 -18.58
N ASP A 200 -23.05 -5.01 -19.77
CA ASP A 200 -22.14 -6.14 -19.94
C ASP A 200 -20.68 -5.70 -19.72
N ASP A 201 -19.92 -6.52 -19.01
CA ASP A 201 -18.51 -6.25 -18.73
C ASP A 201 -17.66 -6.45 -20.02
N ASP A 202 -17.10 -5.37 -20.52
CA ASP A 202 -16.16 -5.41 -21.65
C ASP A 202 -14.84 -4.66 -21.31
N ALA A 203 -14.07 -4.25 -22.30
CA ALA A 203 -12.82 -3.52 -22.09
C ALA A 203 -13.04 -2.06 -21.60
N THR A 204 -14.24 -1.52 -21.80
CA THR A 204 -14.58 -0.10 -21.59
C THR A 204 -15.75 0.10 -20.64
N HIS A 205 -16.53 -0.94 -20.35
CA HIS A 205 -17.70 -0.91 -19.48
C HIS A 205 -17.54 -1.92 -18.34
N SER A 206 -18.05 -1.56 -17.18
CA SER A 206 -18.16 -2.43 -16.00
C SER A 206 -19.46 -2.16 -15.28
N ARG A 207 -20.05 -3.19 -14.69
CA ARG A 207 -21.29 -3.10 -13.89
C ARG A 207 -21.14 -2.17 -12.70
N GLN A 208 -19.95 -2.05 -12.17
CA GLN A 208 -19.58 -1.09 -11.14
C GLN A 208 -18.47 -0.21 -11.68
N PHE A 209 -18.62 1.10 -11.52
CA PHE A 209 -17.59 2.07 -11.85
C PHE A 209 -17.67 3.26 -10.90
N SER A 210 -16.71 4.18 -10.97
CA SER A 210 -16.65 5.32 -10.08
C SER A 210 -16.87 6.61 -10.85
N GLN A 211 -17.70 7.51 -10.30
CA GLN A 211 -17.92 8.85 -10.83
C GLN A 211 -17.55 9.90 -9.82
N CYS A 212 -17.20 11.08 -10.31
CA CYS A 212 -17.13 12.32 -9.55
C CYS A 212 -17.95 13.36 -10.30
N GLU A 213 -19.13 13.68 -9.79
CA GLU A 213 -19.93 14.75 -10.35
C GLU A 213 -19.71 16.06 -9.60
N GLY A 214 -19.74 17.17 -10.34
CA GLY A 214 -19.65 18.51 -9.77
C GLY A 214 -20.93 19.28 -9.98
N LEU A 215 -21.30 20.09 -8.98
CA LEU A 215 -22.45 20.99 -9.02
C LEU A 215 -22.04 22.36 -8.51
N VAL A 216 -22.37 23.38 -9.28
CA VAL A 216 -22.30 24.79 -8.85
C VAL A 216 -23.67 25.43 -9.03
N ILE A 217 -24.18 26.08 -7.99
CA ILE A 217 -25.41 26.88 -8.02
C ILE A 217 -25.11 28.21 -7.37
N ASP A 218 -25.34 29.27 -8.08
CA ASP A 218 -25.27 30.66 -7.57
C ASP A 218 -26.06 31.58 -8.48
N LYS A 219 -26.06 32.88 -8.17
CA LYS A 219 -26.61 33.94 -9.05
C LYS A 219 -25.62 34.18 -10.19
N ASN A 220 -26.18 34.38 -11.40
CA ASN A 220 -25.41 34.72 -12.60
C ASN A 220 -24.37 33.68 -13.07
N ILE A 221 -24.57 32.42 -12.77
CA ILE A 221 -23.75 31.33 -13.30
C ILE A 221 -24.04 31.13 -14.79
N THR A 222 -22.99 30.98 -15.60
CA THR A 222 -23.07 30.91 -17.04
C THR A 222 -22.36 29.68 -17.61
N MET A 223 -22.62 29.39 -18.88
CA MET A 223 -21.88 28.37 -19.65
C MET A 223 -20.38 28.69 -19.78
N ALA A 224 -19.99 29.97 -19.68
CA ALA A 224 -18.59 30.39 -19.68
C ALA A 224 -17.88 29.96 -18.38
N ASP A 225 -18.58 30.00 -17.24
CA ASP A 225 -18.03 29.50 -15.95
C ASP A 225 -17.83 27.98 -15.96
N LEU A 226 -18.79 27.23 -16.52
CA LEU A 226 -18.63 25.81 -16.78
C LEU A 226 -17.40 25.52 -17.65
N LYS A 227 -17.31 26.23 -18.81
CA LYS A 227 -16.18 26.05 -19.73
C LYS A 227 -14.85 26.34 -19.04
N GLY A 228 -14.73 27.46 -18.32
CA GLY A 228 -13.50 27.82 -17.60
C GLY A 228 -13.10 26.80 -16.54
N THR A 229 -14.08 26.24 -15.80
CA THR A 229 -13.87 25.18 -14.82
C THR A 229 -13.30 23.91 -15.49
N LEU A 230 -13.91 23.50 -16.60
CA LEU A 230 -13.49 22.27 -17.32
C LEU A 230 -12.18 22.46 -18.08
N GLU A 231 -11.85 23.65 -18.56
CA GLU A 231 -10.53 23.97 -19.13
C GLU A 231 -9.42 23.81 -18.07
N LEU A 232 -9.65 24.32 -16.87
CA LEU A 232 -8.69 24.18 -15.78
C LEU A 232 -8.53 22.70 -15.37
N PHE A 233 -9.63 21.96 -15.23
CA PHE A 233 -9.62 20.52 -15.00
C PHE A 233 -8.79 19.80 -16.06
N ALA A 234 -9.06 20.02 -17.35
CA ALA A 234 -8.38 19.35 -18.44
C ALA A 234 -6.85 19.62 -18.43
N LYS A 235 -6.46 20.87 -18.17
CA LYS A 235 -5.05 21.27 -18.10
C LYS A 235 -4.33 20.61 -16.91
N LYS A 236 -4.95 20.58 -15.74
CA LYS A 236 -4.34 20.02 -14.53
C LYS A 236 -4.25 18.49 -14.59
N MET A 237 -5.27 17.81 -15.09
CA MET A 237 -5.29 16.35 -15.16
C MET A 237 -4.48 15.78 -16.33
N PHE A 238 -4.47 16.45 -17.49
CA PHE A 238 -3.90 15.90 -18.73
C PHE A 238 -2.77 16.76 -19.32
N GLY A 239 -2.41 17.86 -18.67
CA GLY A 239 -1.29 18.73 -19.02
C GLY A 239 -1.69 20.08 -19.62
N GLU A 240 -0.87 21.10 -19.39
CA GLU A 240 -1.13 22.53 -19.68
C GLU A 240 -1.48 22.85 -21.15
N LYS A 241 -1.09 21.97 -22.08
CA LYS A 241 -1.36 22.16 -23.53
C LYS A 241 -2.70 21.58 -23.99
N ARG A 242 -3.50 21.07 -23.05
CA ARG A 242 -4.80 20.48 -23.41
C ARG A 242 -5.82 21.56 -23.65
N GLU A 243 -6.55 21.39 -24.76
CA GLU A 243 -7.70 22.19 -25.13
C GLU A 243 -8.97 21.38 -24.94
N ILE A 244 -10.08 22.03 -24.65
CA ILE A 244 -11.39 21.40 -24.61
C ILE A 244 -12.26 21.82 -25.79
N ARG A 245 -13.16 20.93 -26.19
CA ARG A 245 -14.21 21.20 -27.18
C ARG A 245 -15.54 20.76 -26.56
N LEU A 246 -16.54 21.66 -26.65
CA LEU A 246 -17.89 21.36 -26.21
C LEU A 246 -18.71 20.98 -27.44
N ARG A 247 -19.34 19.81 -27.43
CA ARG A 247 -20.27 19.34 -28.43
C ARG A 247 -21.69 19.33 -27.87
N PRO A 248 -22.72 19.85 -28.58
CA PRO A 248 -24.10 19.72 -28.12
C PRO A 248 -24.49 18.28 -27.84
N SER A 249 -25.19 18.08 -26.72
CA SER A 249 -25.73 16.78 -26.31
C SER A 249 -27.06 16.95 -25.60
N TYR A 250 -27.67 15.88 -25.11
CA TYR A 250 -28.90 15.92 -24.37
C TYR A 250 -28.79 15.07 -23.09
N PHE A 251 -29.06 15.73 -21.96
CA PHE A 251 -29.26 15.05 -20.67
C PHE A 251 -30.51 15.65 -20.02
N PRO A 252 -31.41 14.84 -19.43
CA PRO A 252 -32.67 15.34 -18.86
C PRO A 252 -32.50 16.37 -17.74
N PHE A 253 -31.42 16.28 -17.00
CA PHE A 253 -31.11 17.12 -15.84
C PHE A 253 -30.31 18.40 -16.17
N THR A 254 -29.90 18.59 -17.43
CA THR A 254 -29.19 19.79 -17.88
C THR A 254 -29.77 20.34 -19.17
N GLU A 255 -29.75 21.69 -19.33
CA GLU A 255 -30.15 22.41 -20.55
C GLU A 255 -29.53 23.82 -20.58
N PRO A 256 -28.65 24.13 -21.56
CA PRO A 256 -28.10 23.23 -22.58
C PRO A 256 -27.15 22.17 -22.01
N SER A 257 -27.11 20.99 -22.68
CA SER A 257 -26.22 19.91 -22.37
C SER A 257 -25.08 19.82 -23.37
N VAL A 258 -23.92 19.42 -22.92
CA VAL A 258 -22.72 19.24 -23.76
C VAL A 258 -21.95 17.99 -23.40
N GLU A 259 -21.38 17.36 -24.36
CA GLU A 259 -20.27 16.44 -24.23
C GLU A 259 -18.96 17.21 -24.33
N VAL A 260 -17.98 16.84 -23.51
CA VAL A 260 -16.70 17.52 -23.41
C VAL A 260 -15.59 16.62 -23.89
N ASP A 261 -14.93 17.07 -24.95
CA ASP A 261 -13.76 16.42 -25.51
C ASP A 261 -12.49 17.17 -25.11
N ILE A 262 -11.39 16.44 -24.91
CA ILE A 262 -10.04 16.99 -24.79
C ILE A 262 -9.25 16.73 -26.07
N SER A 263 -8.30 17.62 -26.39
CA SER A 263 -7.36 17.40 -27.48
C SER A 263 -6.50 16.16 -27.17
N CYS A 264 -6.39 15.24 -28.14
CA CYS A 264 -5.69 13.97 -27.94
C CYS A 264 -4.22 14.21 -27.57
N TYR A 265 -3.79 13.61 -26.46
CA TYR A 265 -2.44 13.78 -25.96
C TYR A 265 -1.39 13.01 -26.79
N ASN A 266 -1.79 11.92 -27.44
CA ASN A 266 -0.88 11.11 -28.23
C ASN A 266 -0.49 11.78 -29.56
N CYS A 267 -1.44 12.45 -30.23
CA CYS A 267 -1.21 13.08 -31.53
C CYS A 267 -1.29 14.61 -31.51
N ASN A 268 -1.49 15.23 -30.34
CA ASN A 268 -1.68 16.66 -30.17
C ASN A 268 -2.70 17.26 -31.16
N GLY A 269 -3.86 16.62 -31.28
CA GLY A 269 -4.96 17.06 -32.12
C GLY A 269 -4.85 16.71 -33.60
N LYS A 270 -3.77 16.06 -34.07
CA LYS A 270 -3.54 15.74 -35.49
C LYS A 270 -4.33 14.55 -36.02
N GLY A 271 -4.83 13.70 -35.13
CA GLY A 271 -5.47 12.42 -35.45
C GLY A 271 -4.51 11.24 -35.33
N CYS A 272 -4.96 10.16 -34.66
CA CYS A 272 -4.24 8.88 -34.51
C CYS A 272 -5.26 7.76 -34.21
N SER A 273 -4.79 6.51 -34.13
CA SER A 273 -5.64 5.35 -33.83
C SER A 273 -6.38 5.49 -32.49
N MET A 274 -5.74 6.04 -31.45
CA MET A 274 -6.33 6.24 -30.13
C MET A 274 -7.56 7.18 -30.18
N CYS A 275 -7.49 8.28 -30.90
CA CYS A 275 -8.61 9.21 -31.06
C CYS A 275 -9.45 8.91 -32.29
N LYS A 276 -9.31 7.72 -32.92
CA LYS A 276 -10.01 7.33 -34.16
C LYS A 276 -9.88 8.40 -35.26
N ASN A 277 -8.69 8.98 -35.40
CA ASN A 277 -8.31 10.04 -36.35
C ASN A 277 -9.06 11.37 -36.19
N THR A 278 -9.81 11.57 -35.11
CA THR A 278 -10.56 12.81 -34.87
C THR A 278 -9.71 13.94 -34.27
N GLY A 279 -8.60 13.61 -33.61
CA GLY A 279 -7.79 14.54 -32.82
C GLY A 279 -8.37 14.85 -31.43
N TRP A 280 -9.55 14.32 -31.11
CA TRP A 280 -10.29 14.59 -29.87
C TRP A 280 -10.69 13.30 -29.15
N ILE A 281 -10.77 13.37 -27.82
CA ILE A 281 -11.17 12.25 -26.96
C ILE A 281 -12.25 12.76 -26.01
N GLU A 282 -13.43 12.14 -26.05
CA GLU A 282 -14.51 12.40 -25.12
C GLU A 282 -14.14 11.94 -23.69
N ILE A 283 -14.39 12.81 -22.71
CA ILE A 283 -14.03 12.53 -21.31
C ILE A 283 -15.21 12.63 -20.35
N LEU A 284 -16.19 13.50 -20.60
CA LEU A 284 -17.29 13.73 -19.66
C LEU A 284 -18.51 14.40 -20.33
N GLY A 285 -19.65 14.29 -19.66
CA GLY A 285 -20.85 15.07 -19.94
C GLY A 285 -21.03 16.21 -18.96
N ALA A 286 -21.59 17.34 -19.43
CA ALA A 286 -21.80 18.52 -18.62
C ALA A 286 -22.99 19.36 -19.15
N GLY A 287 -23.41 20.38 -18.40
CA GLY A 287 -24.42 21.34 -18.87
C GLY A 287 -24.87 22.29 -17.79
N MET A 288 -25.71 23.22 -18.18
CA MET A 288 -26.41 24.07 -17.21
C MET A 288 -27.53 23.28 -16.55
N VAL A 289 -27.70 23.43 -15.25
CA VAL A 289 -28.73 22.68 -14.49
C VAL A 289 -30.10 23.07 -15.03
N ASN A 290 -30.91 22.05 -15.33
CA ASN A 290 -32.26 22.31 -15.85
C ASN A 290 -33.10 23.09 -14.80
N PRO A 291 -33.81 24.16 -15.18
CA PRO A 291 -34.65 24.92 -14.24
C PRO A 291 -35.61 24.05 -13.42
N LYS A 292 -36.19 23.01 -14.01
CA LYS A 292 -37.08 22.05 -13.29
C LYS A 292 -36.36 21.32 -12.16
N VAL A 293 -35.10 20.95 -12.35
CA VAL A 293 -34.31 20.30 -11.29
C VAL A 293 -34.09 21.27 -10.13
N LEU A 294 -33.76 22.55 -10.42
CA LEU A 294 -33.64 23.57 -9.39
C LEU A 294 -34.94 23.74 -8.61
N GLU A 295 -36.07 23.86 -9.31
CA GLU A 295 -37.40 24.06 -8.71
C GLU A 295 -37.82 22.86 -7.86
N MET A 296 -37.64 21.61 -8.36
CA MET A 296 -37.93 20.40 -7.61
C MET A 296 -37.06 20.26 -6.35
N CYS A 297 -35.86 20.83 -6.37
CA CYS A 297 -34.95 20.84 -5.22
C CYS A 297 -35.08 22.12 -4.36
N GLY A 298 -36.14 22.96 -4.59
CA GLY A 298 -36.49 24.10 -3.74
C GLY A 298 -35.76 25.38 -4.05
N PHE A 299 -35.09 25.52 -5.19
CA PHE A 299 -34.44 26.75 -5.64
C PHE A 299 -35.34 27.52 -6.60
N ASP A 300 -35.34 28.86 -6.48
CA ASP A 300 -36.00 29.73 -7.44
C ASP A 300 -35.14 29.83 -8.72
N SER A 301 -35.60 29.21 -9.80
CA SER A 301 -34.90 29.17 -11.11
C SER A 301 -34.80 30.53 -11.80
N GLN A 302 -35.56 31.55 -11.35
CA GLN A 302 -35.44 32.92 -11.84
C GLN A 302 -34.30 33.71 -11.16
N VAL A 303 -33.85 33.23 -9.99
CA VAL A 303 -32.79 33.87 -9.19
C VAL A 303 -31.48 33.11 -9.28
N TYR A 304 -31.57 31.78 -9.25
CA TYR A 304 -30.41 30.88 -9.22
C TYR A 304 -30.24 30.16 -10.55
N GLN A 305 -29.00 30.01 -10.93
CA GLN A 305 -28.56 29.24 -12.08
C GLN A 305 -27.42 28.31 -11.63
N GLY A 306 -27.14 27.32 -12.40
CA GLY A 306 -26.06 26.39 -12.04
C GLY A 306 -25.55 25.60 -13.24
N PHE A 307 -24.43 24.97 -13.05
CA PHE A 307 -23.94 23.96 -13.96
C PHE A 307 -23.57 22.68 -13.22
N ALA A 308 -23.61 21.56 -13.95
CA ALA A 308 -23.17 20.27 -13.45
C ALA A 308 -22.30 19.58 -14.51
N PHE A 309 -21.43 18.67 -14.04
CA PHE A 309 -20.60 17.83 -14.89
C PHE A 309 -20.38 16.47 -14.20
N GLY A 310 -20.14 15.42 -15.01
CA GLY A 310 -19.92 14.06 -14.48
C GLY A 310 -18.68 13.41 -15.07
N ILE A 311 -17.69 13.14 -14.24
CA ILE A 311 -16.38 12.56 -14.60
C ILE A 311 -16.35 11.09 -14.21
N GLY A 312 -16.08 10.18 -15.16
CA GLY A 312 -15.77 8.78 -14.86
C GLY A 312 -14.32 8.63 -14.45
N LEU A 313 -14.06 8.14 -13.21
CA LEU A 313 -12.69 8.03 -12.69
C LEU A 313 -11.86 7.03 -13.50
N GLU A 314 -12.46 5.89 -13.87
CA GLU A 314 -11.82 4.88 -14.70
C GLU A 314 -11.39 5.47 -16.05
N ARG A 315 -12.25 6.28 -16.67
CA ARG A 315 -11.95 6.94 -17.94
C ARG A 315 -10.74 7.85 -17.83
N VAL A 316 -10.67 8.63 -16.77
CA VAL A 316 -9.51 9.49 -16.46
C VAL A 316 -8.26 8.67 -16.23
N ALA A 317 -8.35 7.61 -15.40
CA ALA A 317 -7.23 6.72 -15.10
C ALA A 317 -6.71 6.01 -16.35
N MET A 318 -7.61 5.46 -17.17
CA MET A 318 -7.27 4.80 -18.43
C MET A 318 -6.51 5.74 -19.36
N LEU A 319 -6.99 6.97 -19.52
CA LEU A 319 -6.34 7.96 -20.37
C LEU A 319 -5.01 8.44 -19.80
N LYS A 320 -4.93 8.65 -18.48
CA LYS A 320 -3.73 9.18 -17.83
C LYS A 320 -2.59 8.17 -17.74
N TYR A 321 -2.93 6.91 -17.48
CA TYR A 321 -1.95 5.84 -17.26
C TYR A 321 -1.78 4.90 -18.46
N GLY A 322 -2.56 5.09 -19.54
CA GLY A 322 -2.50 4.24 -20.72
C GLY A 322 -3.02 2.82 -20.46
N ILE A 323 -4.10 2.69 -19.69
CA ILE A 323 -4.72 1.40 -19.38
C ILE A 323 -5.81 1.12 -20.42
N ASP A 324 -5.72 -0.02 -21.09
CA ASP A 324 -6.62 -0.36 -22.20
C ASP A 324 -7.88 -1.12 -21.77
N ASN A 325 -7.91 -1.66 -20.55
CA ASN A 325 -8.99 -2.52 -20.07
C ASN A 325 -9.45 -2.13 -18.66
N ILE A 326 -10.72 -1.70 -18.55
CA ILE A 326 -11.33 -1.29 -17.28
C ILE A 326 -11.33 -2.41 -16.23
N ARG A 327 -11.39 -3.68 -16.66
CA ARG A 327 -11.41 -4.84 -15.75
C ARG A 327 -10.15 -4.99 -14.92
N ASP A 328 -9.03 -4.41 -15.38
CA ASP A 328 -7.75 -4.47 -14.65
C ASP A 328 -7.84 -3.76 -13.30
N PHE A 329 -8.67 -2.71 -13.19
CA PHE A 329 -8.92 -2.02 -11.92
C PHE A 329 -9.59 -2.91 -10.86
N TYR A 330 -10.34 -3.94 -11.28
CA TYR A 330 -11.19 -4.75 -10.42
C TYR A 330 -10.69 -6.19 -10.25
N SER A 331 -9.68 -6.61 -11.04
CA SER A 331 -9.15 -7.98 -11.01
C SER A 331 -8.35 -8.32 -9.74
N GLY A 332 -7.84 -7.32 -9.02
CA GLY A 332 -6.96 -7.53 -7.88
C GLY A 332 -5.56 -8.08 -8.24
N ASP A 333 -5.15 -8.01 -9.51
CA ASP A 333 -3.85 -8.49 -9.97
C ASP A 333 -2.72 -7.62 -9.42
N LEU A 334 -1.92 -8.18 -8.52
CA LEU A 334 -0.79 -7.48 -7.89
C LEU A 334 0.27 -7.03 -8.91
N ARG A 335 0.41 -7.72 -10.06
CA ARG A 335 1.34 -7.30 -11.13
C ARG A 335 0.88 -6.00 -11.77
N PHE A 336 -0.43 -5.79 -11.87
CA PHE A 336 -1.02 -4.54 -12.32
C PHE A 336 -0.88 -3.46 -11.23
N LEU A 337 -1.34 -3.74 -10.02
CA LEU A 337 -1.37 -2.76 -8.92
C LEU A 337 0.03 -2.26 -8.53
N ASN A 338 1.03 -3.12 -8.52
CA ASN A 338 2.42 -2.75 -8.17
C ASN A 338 3.09 -1.79 -9.17
N GLN A 339 2.48 -1.49 -10.32
CA GLN A 339 2.98 -0.49 -11.26
C GLN A 339 2.71 0.95 -10.80
N PHE A 340 1.77 1.15 -9.87
CA PHE A 340 1.32 2.46 -9.39
C PHE A 340 2.00 2.82 -8.08
N VAL A 341 3.30 3.09 -8.14
CA VAL A 341 4.05 3.59 -6.97
C VAL A 341 3.89 5.09 -6.90
N ARG A 342 3.35 5.60 -5.78
CA ARG A 342 3.30 7.04 -5.53
C ARG A 342 4.73 7.57 -5.47
N LYS A 343 5.04 8.51 -6.33
CA LYS A 343 6.28 9.31 -6.25
C LYS A 343 5.94 10.56 -5.46
N ASP A 344 6.21 10.53 -4.18
CA ASP A 344 6.13 11.73 -3.33
C ASP A 344 7.25 12.69 -3.70
#